data_882bf4df56d50bfc8d62ff008dd3bc25
#
_entry.id   882bf4df56d50bfc8d62ff008dd3bc25
#
_cell.length_a   1.000
_cell.length_b   1.000
_cell.length_c   1.000
_cell.angle_alpha   90.00
_cell.angle_beta   90.00
_cell.angle_gamma   90.00
#
_symmetry.space_group_name_H-M   'P 1'
#
loop_
_entity.id
_entity.type
_entity.pdbx_description
1 polymer ?
#
loop_
_entity_poly.entity_id
_entity_poly.type
_entity_poly.pdbx_seq_one_letter_code
_entity_poly.pdbx_strand_id
1 'polypeptide(L)'
;MSHKLFTLVAKESFSEEEVKNFCKNNFDLSIKDSKVLAENAVQLTISKYDSIKSPDIEETLDLKKVDFCVQEKTDTQFKVLLCDMDATMIANETLDDLVKLTGVKTNIDETSKLAMEGKIDLRTTLKNRVELLKGHPKSLIEEVKNGISFNPGGDIMVRTLNSHGLISNLVTGGFEPISTYVG
;
A
#
# COMPACT_ATOMS: atom_id res chain seq x y z
N MET A 1 -2.35 -29.87 8.23
CA MET A 1 -1.39 -28.86 7.75
C MET A 1 -2.21 -27.69 7.24
N SER A 2 -1.99 -26.48 7.75
CA SER A 2 -2.67 -25.30 7.22
C SER A 2 -2.15 -25.00 5.81
N HIS A 3 -3.07 -24.72 4.88
CA HIS A 3 -2.72 -24.25 3.56
C HIS A 3 -2.65 -22.72 3.57
N LYS A 4 -1.72 -22.17 2.82
CA LYS A 4 -1.62 -20.72 2.63
C LYS A 4 -1.91 -20.36 1.18
N LEU A 5 -2.37 -19.15 0.99
CA LEU A 5 -2.54 -18.55 -0.33
C LEU A 5 -1.32 -17.68 -0.60
N PHE A 6 -0.65 -17.95 -1.71
CA PHE A 6 0.46 -17.17 -2.22
C PHE A 6 0.01 -16.51 -3.51
N THR A 7 -0.27 -15.22 -3.45
CA THR A 7 -0.72 -14.42 -4.58
C THR A 7 0.46 -13.65 -5.15
N LEU A 8 0.62 -13.72 -6.47
CA LEU A 8 1.67 -13.01 -7.22
C LEU A 8 1.00 -12.13 -8.28
N VAL A 9 1.50 -10.91 -8.41
CA VAL A 9 1.04 -9.92 -9.39
C VAL A 9 2.26 -9.32 -10.06
N ALA A 10 2.38 -9.45 -11.37
CA ALA A 10 3.49 -8.86 -12.13
C ALA A 10 3.03 -7.64 -12.93
N LYS A 11 3.99 -6.86 -13.41
CA LYS A 11 3.72 -5.77 -14.34
C LYS A 11 3.28 -6.26 -15.72
N GLU A 12 3.89 -7.36 -16.16
CA GLU A 12 3.63 -7.98 -17.46
C GLU A 12 2.81 -9.26 -17.30
N SER A 13 2.13 -9.68 -18.36
CA SER A 13 1.39 -10.94 -18.37
C SER A 13 2.33 -12.15 -18.28
N PHE A 14 1.86 -13.20 -17.67
CA PHE A 14 2.55 -14.49 -17.55
C PHE A 14 1.56 -15.64 -17.62
N SER A 15 2.03 -16.82 -17.99
CA SER A 15 1.23 -18.04 -17.91
C SER A 15 1.26 -18.63 -16.50
N GLU A 16 0.20 -19.32 -16.13
CA GLU A 16 0.13 -20.06 -14.87
C GLU A 16 1.28 -21.07 -14.73
N GLU A 17 1.68 -21.70 -15.82
CA GLU A 17 2.75 -22.70 -15.84
C GLU A 17 4.13 -22.06 -15.58
N GLU A 18 4.40 -20.91 -16.18
CA GLU A 18 5.63 -20.15 -15.92
C GLU A 18 5.77 -19.80 -14.43
N VAL A 19 4.69 -19.33 -13.80
CA VAL A 19 4.70 -19.01 -12.37
C VAL A 19 4.91 -20.25 -11.51
N LYS A 20 4.23 -21.35 -11.81
CA LYS A 20 4.42 -22.61 -11.07
C LYS A 20 5.85 -23.12 -11.17
N ASN A 21 6.43 -23.09 -12.36
CA ASN A 21 7.81 -23.50 -12.60
C ASN A 21 8.81 -22.57 -11.89
N PHE A 22 8.58 -21.26 -11.98
CA PHE A 22 9.39 -20.30 -11.26
C PHE A 22 9.36 -20.52 -9.74
N CYS A 23 8.17 -20.69 -9.16
CA CYS A 23 8.02 -20.94 -7.72
C CYS A 23 8.66 -22.26 -7.26
N LYS A 24 8.51 -23.32 -8.05
CA LYS A 24 9.15 -24.61 -7.74
C LYS A 24 10.67 -24.53 -7.79
N ASN A 25 11.21 -23.84 -8.78
CA ASN A 25 12.66 -23.78 -9.00
C ASN A 25 13.37 -22.86 -8.01
N ASN A 26 12.71 -21.83 -7.51
CA ASN A 26 13.33 -20.82 -6.66
C ASN A 26 12.96 -20.95 -5.17
N PHE A 27 11.79 -21.53 -4.84
CA PHE A 27 11.25 -21.44 -3.48
C PHE A 27 10.91 -22.79 -2.83
N ASP A 28 11.21 -23.93 -3.43
CA ASP A 28 10.87 -25.28 -2.93
C ASP A 28 9.42 -25.38 -2.40
N LEU A 29 8.47 -24.78 -3.12
CA LEU A 29 7.08 -24.74 -2.72
C LEU A 29 6.33 -25.99 -3.13
N SER A 30 5.56 -26.56 -2.21
CA SER A 30 4.58 -27.60 -2.52
C SER A 30 3.26 -26.94 -2.92
N ILE A 31 3.05 -26.76 -4.22
CA ILE A 31 1.83 -26.20 -4.80
C ILE A 31 0.76 -27.28 -4.84
N LYS A 32 -0.40 -27.03 -4.24
CA LYS A 32 -1.55 -27.93 -4.19
C LYS A 32 -2.61 -27.58 -5.23
N ASP A 33 -2.79 -26.30 -5.46
CA ASP A 33 -3.80 -25.76 -6.37
C ASP A 33 -3.37 -24.38 -6.87
N SER A 34 -3.97 -23.92 -7.95
CA SER A 34 -3.71 -22.62 -8.52
C SER A 34 -4.97 -22.02 -9.14
N LYS A 35 -5.06 -20.70 -9.06
CA LYS A 35 -6.16 -19.91 -9.64
C LYS A 35 -5.57 -18.72 -10.39
N VAL A 36 -5.84 -18.61 -11.67
CA VAL A 36 -5.55 -17.39 -12.45
C VAL A 36 -6.56 -16.33 -12.04
N LEU A 37 -6.08 -15.18 -11.58
CA LEU A 37 -6.90 -14.04 -11.16
C LEU A 37 -7.02 -13.02 -12.29
N ALA A 38 -5.94 -12.81 -13.04
CA ALA A 38 -5.85 -11.93 -14.21
C ALA A 38 -4.69 -12.43 -15.12
N GLU A 39 -4.51 -11.82 -16.28
CA GLU A 39 -3.41 -12.15 -17.19
C GLU A 39 -2.01 -11.97 -16.57
N ASN A 40 -1.90 -11.15 -15.53
CA ASN A 40 -0.69 -10.85 -14.78
C ASN A 40 -0.80 -11.18 -13.29
N ALA A 41 -1.80 -11.95 -12.88
CA ALA A 41 -2.04 -12.28 -11.48
C ALA A 41 -2.44 -13.75 -11.29
N VAL A 42 -1.75 -14.46 -10.40
CA VAL A 42 -2.04 -15.84 -10.05
C VAL A 42 -2.02 -16.02 -8.52
N GLN A 43 -2.89 -16.88 -8.04
CA GLN A 43 -2.91 -17.30 -6.64
C GLN A 43 -2.62 -18.81 -6.58
N LEU A 44 -1.63 -19.17 -5.77
CA LEU A 44 -1.24 -20.56 -5.51
C LEU A 44 -1.70 -20.97 -4.11
N THR A 45 -2.26 -22.16 -3.97
CA THR A 45 -2.46 -22.78 -2.67
C THR A 45 -1.23 -23.62 -2.35
N ILE A 46 -0.52 -23.29 -1.29
CA ILE A 46 0.75 -23.90 -0.90
C ILE A 46 0.67 -24.57 0.47
N SER A 47 1.50 -25.59 0.70
CA SER A 47 1.53 -26.33 1.96
C SER A 47 2.85 -26.26 2.72
N LYS A 48 3.94 -25.80 2.10
CA LYS A 48 5.21 -25.49 2.76
C LYS A 48 5.46 -23.98 2.64
N TYR A 49 5.71 -23.34 3.76
CA TYR A 49 5.75 -21.89 3.85
C TYR A 49 7.07 -21.32 4.39
N ASP A 50 7.82 -22.12 5.15
CA ASP A 50 8.97 -21.59 5.91
C ASP A 50 10.07 -21.00 5.01
N SER A 51 10.14 -21.49 3.74
CA SER A 51 11.04 -20.94 2.73
C SER A 51 10.62 -19.57 2.17
N ILE A 52 9.35 -19.16 2.32
CA ILE A 52 8.85 -17.86 1.77
C ILE A 52 9.20 -16.66 2.64
N LYS A 53 9.76 -16.88 3.83
CA LYS A 53 10.21 -15.80 4.73
C LYS A 53 11.69 -15.43 4.54
N SER A 54 12.35 -15.98 3.55
CA SER A 54 13.75 -15.68 3.32
C SER A 54 13.90 -14.33 2.61
N PRO A 55 14.84 -13.49 3.02
CA PRO A 55 15.16 -12.24 2.32
C PRO A 55 15.44 -12.43 0.83
N ASP A 56 15.94 -13.60 0.45
CA ASP A 56 16.26 -13.96 -0.94
C ASP A 56 15.03 -14.02 -1.84
N ILE A 57 13.83 -14.27 -1.26
CA ILE A 57 12.58 -14.31 -2.01
C ILE A 57 12.10 -12.91 -2.35
N GLU A 58 12.14 -12.00 -1.37
CA GLU A 58 11.79 -10.60 -1.58
C GLU A 58 12.70 -10.01 -2.66
N GLU A 59 14.01 -10.20 -2.54
CA GLU A 59 14.97 -9.75 -3.55
C GLU A 59 14.72 -10.38 -4.92
N THR A 60 14.45 -11.68 -4.98
CA THR A 60 14.21 -12.41 -6.24
C THR A 60 12.94 -11.91 -6.93
N LEU A 61 11.86 -11.64 -6.18
CA LEU A 61 10.60 -11.14 -6.73
C LEU A 61 10.70 -9.66 -7.10
N ASP A 62 11.40 -8.85 -6.32
CA ASP A 62 11.63 -7.44 -6.61
C ASP A 62 12.45 -7.26 -7.90
N LEU A 63 13.51 -8.03 -8.09
CA LEU A 63 14.28 -8.07 -9.34
C LEU A 63 13.40 -8.43 -10.56
N LYS A 64 12.34 -9.20 -10.37
CA LYS A 64 11.37 -9.57 -11.41
C LYS A 64 10.20 -8.59 -11.50
N LYS A 65 10.13 -7.57 -10.63
CA LYS A 65 8.99 -6.64 -10.53
C LYS A 65 7.66 -7.36 -10.34
N VAL A 66 7.65 -8.31 -9.43
CA VAL A 66 6.50 -9.11 -9.03
C VAL A 66 6.15 -8.79 -7.59
N ASP A 67 4.99 -8.21 -7.37
CA ASP A 67 4.41 -8.05 -6.05
C ASP A 67 3.87 -9.38 -5.55
N PHE A 68 3.94 -9.61 -4.24
CA PHE A 68 3.40 -10.83 -3.67
C PHE A 68 2.74 -10.63 -2.31
N CYS A 69 1.82 -11.53 -2.00
CA CYS A 69 1.20 -11.60 -0.69
C CYS A 69 1.04 -13.05 -0.27
N VAL A 70 1.38 -13.35 0.98
CA VAL A 70 1.13 -14.66 1.59
C VAL A 70 0.19 -14.53 2.76
N GLN A 71 -0.93 -15.25 2.71
CA GLN A 71 -1.94 -15.20 3.75
C GLN A 71 -2.46 -16.59 4.11
N GLU A 72 -3.00 -16.75 5.31
CA GLU A 72 -3.69 -17.98 5.69
C GLU A 72 -4.94 -18.15 4.81
N LYS A 73 -5.18 -19.37 4.36
CA LYS A 73 -6.46 -19.71 3.71
C LYS A 73 -7.54 -19.70 4.80
N THR A 74 -8.46 -18.76 4.72
CA THR A 74 -9.56 -18.59 5.68
C THR A 74 -10.90 -18.49 4.95
N ASP A 75 -11.95 -18.96 5.58
CA ASP A 75 -13.32 -18.74 5.15
C ASP A 75 -13.94 -17.47 5.77
N THR A 76 -13.12 -16.69 6.50
CA THR A 76 -13.55 -15.43 7.12
C THR A 76 -13.92 -14.42 6.04
N GLN A 77 -15.15 -13.94 6.09
CA GLN A 77 -15.59 -12.84 5.26
C GLN A 77 -15.29 -11.51 5.96
N PHE A 78 -14.42 -10.74 5.36
CA PHE A 78 -14.20 -9.36 5.80
C PHE A 78 -15.42 -8.51 5.48
N LYS A 79 -15.75 -7.56 6.36
CA LYS A 79 -16.89 -6.65 6.21
C LYS A 79 -16.49 -5.19 6.19
N VAL A 80 -15.29 -4.90 6.62
CA VAL A 80 -14.77 -3.52 6.74
C VAL A 80 -13.43 -3.45 6.02
N LEU A 81 -13.27 -2.40 5.21
CA LEU A 81 -12.02 -1.96 4.63
C LEU A 81 -11.58 -0.68 5.34
N LEU A 82 -10.37 -0.65 5.83
CA LEU A 82 -9.72 0.55 6.37
C LEU A 82 -8.58 0.92 5.43
N CYS A 83 -8.63 2.12 4.88
CA CYS A 83 -7.61 2.66 3.98
C CYS A 83 -6.92 3.84 4.64
N ASP A 84 -5.62 3.86 4.61
CA ASP A 84 -4.86 5.08 4.85
C ASP A 84 -4.95 6.01 3.62
N MET A 85 -4.70 7.31 3.81
CA MET A 85 -4.84 8.32 2.76
C MET A 85 -3.53 8.57 2.02
N ASP A 86 -2.57 9.21 2.72
CA ASP A 86 -1.31 9.66 2.14
C ASP A 86 -0.44 8.47 1.71
N ALA A 87 0.21 8.57 0.55
CA ALA A 87 1.01 7.51 -0.06
C ALA A 87 0.30 6.13 -0.15
N THR A 88 -1.01 6.07 0.05
CA THR A 88 -1.83 4.85 0.03
C THR A 88 -3.00 4.98 -0.96
N MET A 89 -4.06 5.71 -0.63
CA MET A 89 -5.15 5.99 -1.56
C MET A 89 -4.79 7.07 -2.57
N ILE A 90 -3.96 8.01 -2.16
CA ILE A 90 -3.37 9.05 -3.00
C ILE A 90 -1.85 8.90 -3.04
N ALA A 91 -1.23 9.34 -4.14
CA ALA A 91 0.22 9.31 -4.31
C ALA A 91 0.94 10.41 -3.53
N ASN A 92 0.21 11.37 -3.02
CA ASN A 92 0.70 12.55 -2.33
C ASN A 92 1.01 12.26 -0.85
N GLU A 93 1.90 13.08 -0.29
CA GLU A 93 2.10 13.32 1.15
C GLU A 93 1.60 14.72 1.46
N THR A 94 0.31 14.84 1.82
CA THR A 94 -0.41 16.12 1.80
C THR A 94 0.13 17.17 2.77
N LEU A 95 0.63 16.76 3.94
CA LEU A 95 1.27 17.69 4.88
C LEU A 95 2.61 18.19 4.33
N ASP A 96 3.38 17.33 3.69
CA ASP A 96 4.66 17.73 3.08
C ASP A 96 4.42 18.67 1.89
N ASP A 97 3.39 18.41 1.10
CA ASP A 97 3.00 19.28 -0.01
C ASP A 97 2.56 20.65 0.50
N LEU A 98 1.78 20.72 1.59
CA LEU A 98 1.43 21.99 2.25
C LEU A 98 2.68 22.77 2.70
N VAL A 99 3.63 22.11 3.36
CA VAL A 99 4.85 22.76 3.82
C VAL A 99 5.71 23.23 2.64
N LYS A 100 5.81 22.45 1.56
CA LYS A 100 6.53 22.89 0.34
C LYS A 100 5.94 24.18 -0.24
N LEU A 101 4.61 24.31 -0.26
CA LEU A 101 3.92 25.51 -0.74
C LEU A 101 4.17 26.75 0.11
N THR A 102 4.55 26.63 1.38
CA THR A 102 4.95 27.76 2.21
C THR A 102 6.28 28.38 1.79
N GLY A 103 7.10 27.67 1.01
CA GLY A 103 8.45 28.08 0.64
C GLY A 103 9.49 27.99 1.76
N VAL A 104 9.11 27.48 2.93
CA VAL A 104 10.04 27.29 4.07
C VAL A 104 11.00 26.16 3.74
N LYS A 105 12.29 26.46 3.72
CA LYS A 105 13.33 25.44 3.54
C LYS A 105 13.49 24.62 4.82
N THR A 106 13.10 23.36 4.77
CA THR A 106 13.23 22.42 5.89
C THR A 106 13.71 21.06 5.38
N ASN A 107 14.40 20.30 6.22
CA ASN A 107 14.74 18.89 5.94
C ASN A 107 13.58 17.96 6.33
N ILE A 108 12.41 18.18 5.73
CA ILE A 108 11.19 17.43 6.05
C ILE A 108 11.39 15.95 5.78
N ASP A 109 11.97 15.59 4.63
CA ASP A 109 12.17 14.19 4.21
C ASP A 109 13.03 13.43 5.22
N GLU A 110 14.09 14.06 5.75
CA GLU A 110 14.95 13.44 6.76
C GLU A 110 14.22 13.26 8.09
N THR A 111 13.44 14.25 8.50
CA THR A 111 12.65 14.19 9.75
C THR A 111 11.54 13.14 9.66
N SER A 112 10.89 13.01 8.49
CA SER A 112 9.90 11.97 8.21
C SER A 112 10.49 10.57 8.33
N LYS A 113 11.65 10.37 7.69
CA LYS A 113 12.36 9.10 7.74
C LYS A 113 12.73 8.70 9.17
N LEU A 114 13.26 9.64 9.96
CA LEU A 114 13.61 9.39 11.36
C LEU A 114 12.39 9.07 12.23
N ALA A 115 11.23 9.69 11.95
CA ALA A 115 9.99 9.39 12.64
C ALA A 115 9.45 8.01 12.29
N MET A 116 9.49 7.62 11.02
CA MET A 116 9.12 6.26 10.56
C MET A 116 10.03 5.18 11.14
N GLU A 117 11.32 5.48 11.32
CA GLU A 117 12.29 4.58 11.96
C GLU A 117 12.12 4.54 13.51
N GLY A 118 11.16 5.27 14.07
CA GLY A 118 10.93 5.33 15.52
C GLY A 118 12.01 6.08 16.31
N LYS A 119 12.88 6.82 15.64
CA LYS A 119 13.97 7.59 16.25
C LYS A 119 13.52 8.95 16.77
N ILE A 120 12.40 9.45 16.31
CA ILE A 120 11.79 10.71 16.76
C ILE A 120 10.31 10.44 17.07
N ASP A 121 9.79 11.08 18.12
CA ASP A 121 8.38 11.02 18.46
C ASP A 121 7.49 11.60 17.35
N LEU A 122 6.60 10.77 16.80
CA LEU A 122 5.71 11.13 15.70
C LEU A 122 4.84 12.35 16.03
N ARG A 123 4.35 12.45 17.26
CA ARG A 123 3.50 13.56 17.70
C ARG A 123 4.24 14.89 17.69
N THR A 124 5.48 14.89 18.16
CA THR A 124 6.36 16.06 18.13
C THR A 124 6.69 16.46 16.69
N THR A 125 6.98 15.50 15.85
CA THR A 125 7.25 15.74 14.43
C THR A 125 6.04 16.36 13.72
N LEU A 126 4.85 15.82 13.93
CA LEU A 126 3.61 16.36 13.36
C LEU A 126 3.36 17.80 13.85
N LYS A 127 3.51 18.06 15.16
CA LYS A 127 3.34 19.40 15.73
C LYS A 127 4.31 20.40 15.10
N ASN A 128 5.56 20.05 14.95
CA ASN A 128 6.58 20.92 14.36
C ASN A 128 6.25 21.25 12.89
N ARG A 129 5.77 20.27 12.12
CA ARG A 129 5.34 20.47 10.73
C ARG A 129 4.13 21.38 10.62
N VAL A 130 3.13 21.18 11.47
CA VAL A 130 1.92 22.04 11.50
C VAL A 130 2.30 23.47 11.89
N GLU A 131 3.25 23.67 12.78
CA GLU A 131 3.74 25.02 13.17
C GLU A 131 4.36 25.77 11.98
N LEU A 132 4.94 25.05 10.99
CA LEU A 132 5.47 25.68 9.76
C LEU A 132 4.36 26.30 8.89
N LEU A 133 3.12 25.87 9.05
CA LEU A 133 1.97 26.41 8.32
C LEU A 133 1.41 27.68 8.94
N LYS A 134 1.87 28.07 10.14
CA LYS A 134 1.37 29.22 10.87
C LYS A 134 1.59 30.53 10.11
N GLY A 135 0.53 31.31 9.96
CA GLY A 135 0.56 32.59 9.25
C GLY A 135 0.39 32.48 7.74
N HIS A 136 0.37 31.29 7.19
CA HIS A 136 0.10 31.06 5.77
C HIS A 136 -1.40 31.03 5.47
N PRO A 137 -1.83 31.40 4.27
CA PRO A 137 -3.24 31.45 3.89
C PRO A 137 -3.86 30.05 3.77
N LYS A 138 -5.12 29.91 4.16
CA LYS A 138 -5.85 28.64 4.01
C LYS A 138 -6.03 28.18 2.56
N SER A 139 -5.84 29.07 1.58
CA SER A 139 -5.88 28.73 0.16
C SER A 139 -4.85 27.68 -0.25
N LEU A 140 -3.76 27.49 0.52
CA LEU A 140 -2.81 26.40 0.29
C LEU A 140 -3.46 25.02 0.35
N ILE A 141 -4.49 24.86 1.17
CA ILE A 141 -5.26 23.60 1.24
C ILE A 141 -5.94 23.33 -0.10
N GLU A 142 -6.52 24.34 -0.74
CA GLU A 142 -7.14 24.18 -2.07
C GLU A 142 -6.09 23.91 -3.15
N GLU A 143 -4.91 24.48 -3.05
CA GLU A 143 -3.81 24.18 -3.96
C GLU A 143 -3.37 22.73 -3.84
N VAL A 144 -3.21 22.19 -2.62
CA VAL A 144 -2.91 20.78 -2.42
C VAL A 144 -4.02 19.89 -2.96
N LYS A 145 -5.30 20.20 -2.67
CA LYS A 145 -6.45 19.42 -3.18
C LYS A 145 -6.44 19.33 -4.70
N ASN A 146 -6.13 20.44 -5.38
CA ASN A 146 -6.03 20.47 -6.84
C ASN A 146 -4.86 19.65 -7.40
N GLY A 147 -3.84 19.39 -6.59
CA GLY A 147 -2.67 18.58 -6.94
C GLY A 147 -2.78 17.10 -6.55
N ILE A 148 -3.90 16.67 -5.95
CA ILE A 148 -4.06 15.28 -5.52
C ILE A 148 -4.14 14.34 -6.71
N SER A 149 -3.35 13.29 -6.66
CA SER A 149 -3.35 12.19 -7.60
C SER A 149 -3.70 10.89 -6.90
N PHE A 150 -4.79 10.26 -7.32
CA PHE A 150 -5.16 8.94 -6.79
C PHE A 150 -4.22 7.85 -7.29
N ASN A 151 -3.86 6.92 -6.42
CA ASN A 151 -3.11 5.76 -6.82
C ASN A 151 -3.94 4.87 -7.76
N PRO A 152 -3.32 4.34 -8.83
CA PRO A 152 -4.01 3.50 -9.80
C PRO A 152 -4.69 2.31 -9.14
N GLY A 153 -5.96 2.10 -9.45
CA GLY A 153 -6.77 0.99 -8.95
C GLY A 153 -7.41 1.21 -7.58
N GLY A 154 -7.08 2.26 -6.84
CA GLY A 154 -7.65 2.53 -5.51
C GLY A 154 -9.18 2.70 -5.55
N ASP A 155 -9.67 3.49 -6.47
CA ASP A 155 -11.12 3.71 -6.67
C ASP A 155 -11.84 2.42 -7.12
N ILE A 156 -11.24 1.65 -8.02
CA ILE A 156 -11.77 0.36 -8.48
C ILE A 156 -11.86 -0.61 -7.30
N MET A 157 -10.82 -0.69 -6.48
CA MET A 157 -10.79 -1.55 -5.29
C MET A 157 -11.94 -1.19 -4.34
N VAL A 158 -12.06 0.08 -3.96
CA VAL A 158 -13.10 0.55 -3.03
C VAL A 158 -14.49 0.27 -3.57
N ARG A 159 -14.77 0.64 -4.83
CA ARG A 159 -16.08 0.40 -5.47
C ARG A 159 -16.40 -1.08 -5.55
N THR A 160 -15.42 -1.92 -5.90
CA THR A 160 -15.61 -3.37 -6.00
C THR A 160 -15.93 -3.96 -4.64
N LEU A 161 -15.17 -3.62 -3.60
CA LEU A 161 -15.40 -4.15 -2.26
C LEU A 161 -16.74 -3.67 -1.69
N ASN A 162 -17.10 -2.40 -1.90
CA ASN A 162 -18.42 -1.88 -1.50
C ASN A 162 -19.57 -2.60 -2.22
N SER A 163 -19.42 -2.92 -3.51
CA SER A 163 -20.44 -3.68 -4.24
C SER A 163 -20.60 -5.12 -3.71
N HIS A 164 -19.60 -5.66 -3.04
CA HIS A 164 -19.65 -6.94 -2.33
C HIS A 164 -20.08 -6.82 -0.87
N GLY A 165 -20.56 -5.65 -0.45
CA GLY A 165 -21.13 -5.42 0.87
C GLY A 165 -20.13 -5.07 1.98
N LEU A 166 -18.89 -4.73 1.63
CA LEU A 166 -17.95 -4.19 2.59
C LEU A 166 -18.24 -2.70 2.86
N ILE A 167 -17.90 -2.25 4.05
CA ILE A 167 -17.95 -0.83 4.43
C ILE A 167 -16.51 -0.30 4.38
N SER A 168 -16.26 0.66 3.49
CA SER A 168 -14.95 1.29 3.36
C SER A 168 -14.86 2.53 4.23
N ASN A 169 -13.70 2.71 4.87
CA ASN A 169 -13.40 3.87 5.70
C ASN A 169 -12.00 4.38 5.37
N LEU A 170 -11.89 5.69 5.19
CA LEU A 170 -10.61 6.38 5.11
C LEU A 170 -10.15 6.73 6.53
N VAL A 171 -8.95 6.33 6.89
CA VAL A 171 -8.36 6.58 8.22
C VAL A 171 -7.02 7.28 8.01
N THR A 172 -6.92 8.53 8.45
CA THR A 172 -5.74 9.35 8.21
C THR A 172 -5.45 10.29 9.37
N GLY A 173 -4.17 10.65 9.54
CA GLY A 173 -3.74 11.76 10.39
C GLY A 173 -3.74 13.11 9.67
N GLY A 174 -4.15 13.15 8.41
CA GLY A 174 -4.19 14.36 7.58
C GLY A 174 -5.29 15.35 7.97
N PHE A 175 -5.34 16.49 7.28
CA PHE A 175 -6.32 17.54 7.55
C PHE A 175 -7.72 17.19 7.03
N GLU A 176 -8.73 17.44 7.86
CA GLU A 176 -10.15 17.18 7.53
C GLU A 176 -10.57 17.72 6.14
N PRO A 177 -10.24 18.96 5.72
CA PRO A 177 -10.65 19.44 4.41
C PRO A 177 -10.10 18.61 3.24
N ILE A 178 -8.94 18.00 3.42
CA ILE A 178 -8.29 17.13 2.42
C ILE A 178 -8.92 15.74 2.49
N SER A 179 -9.04 15.16 3.68
CA SER A 179 -9.62 13.82 3.83
C SER A 179 -11.09 13.76 3.38
N THR A 180 -11.86 14.83 3.60
CA THR A 180 -13.24 14.94 3.09
C THR A 180 -13.28 15.05 1.56
N TYR A 181 -12.25 15.60 0.93
CA TYR A 181 -12.16 15.67 -0.53
C TYR A 181 -11.82 14.32 -1.15
N VAL A 182 -10.98 13.52 -0.46
CA VAL A 182 -10.51 12.21 -0.94
C VAL A 182 -11.56 11.11 -0.71
N GLY A 183 -12.28 11.13 0.44
CA GLY A 183 -13.26 10.11 0.84
C GLY A 183 -14.64 10.39 0.30
#